data_499ed42ad8e663175b022e7bf029b544
#
_entry.id   499ed42ad8e663175b022e7bf029b544
#
_cell.length_a   1.000
_cell.length_b   1.000
_cell.length_c   1.000
_cell.angle_alpha   90.00
_cell.angle_beta   90.00
_cell.angle_gamma   90.00
#
_symmetry.space_group_name_H-M   'P 1'
#
loop_
_entity.id
_entity.type
_entity.pdbx_description
1 polymer ?
#
loop_
_entity_poly.entity_id
_entity_poly.type
_entity_poly.pdbx_seq_one_letter_code
_entity_poly.pdbx_strand_id
1 'polypeptide(L)'
;MEIFGVPLPAMLSQLLLGLVNGSFYAMLSLGLAVIFGLLNVINFAHGALFMLGAVLTWMGFSYLGVPYWAMLVLSPLAIGLLGVVIERTLLRFIYKLDHLYGLLLTLGVTLVIEGVFRAIYGVSGLPYNTPDLLQGATDLGFMVLPNYRAWVVVASLAVCFATWFMIEKTKLGAYLRAGTENPKLVEAFGVNVPLMVTLTYGFGVALAAFAGVLAAPVIQISPLMGQSMIITVFAVVVIGGMGSILGSIVTGLGLGVIEGLTKVFYPQASATVVFVIMVLVLLVRPAGLFGKEK
;
A
#
# COMPACT_ATOMS: atom_id res chain seq x y z
N MET A 1 9.50 34.35 -8.15
CA MET A 1 10.72 33.85 -7.49
C MET A 1 11.05 32.52 -8.13
N GLU A 2 12.25 32.36 -8.63
CA GLU A 2 12.72 31.11 -9.28
C GLU A 2 13.83 30.49 -8.44
N ILE A 3 13.81 29.16 -8.32
CA ILE A 3 14.86 28.39 -7.64
C ILE A 3 15.44 27.43 -8.68
N PHE A 4 16.74 27.54 -8.96
CA PHE A 4 17.42 26.77 -10.01
C PHE A 4 16.78 26.86 -11.40
N GLY A 5 16.23 28.04 -11.77
CA GLY A 5 15.57 28.27 -13.06
C GLY A 5 14.14 27.70 -13.15
N VAL A 6 13.57 27.24 -12.04
CA VAL A 6 12.18 26.73 -11.97
C VAL A 6 11.32 27.69 -11.16
N PRO A 7 10.12 28.07 -11.65
CA PRO A 7 9.17 28.87 -10.89
C PRO A 7 8.78 28.22 -9.58
N LEU A 8 8.87 28.93 -8.45
CA LEU A 8 8.52 28.44 -7.13
C LEU A 8 7.11 27.78 -7.07
N PRO A 9 6.06 28.33 -7.73
CA PRO A 9 4.75 27.68 -7.78
C PRO A 9 4.77 26.28 -8.39
N ALA A 10 5.55 26.07 -9.46
CA ALA A 10 5.67 24.77 -10.11
C ALA A 10 6.34 23.74 -9.18
N MET A 11 7.39 24.16 -8.47
CA MET A 11 8.08 23.31 -7.50
C MET A 11 7.16 22.92 -6.33
N LEU A 12 6.44 23.88 -5.74
CA LEU A 12 5.49 23.62 -4.65
C LEU A 12 4.34 22.72 -5.11
N SER A 13 3.85 22.90 -6.33
CA SER A 13 2.81 22.06 -6.92
C SER A 13 3.26 20.61 -7.04
N GLN A 14 4.47 20.38 -7.55
CA GLN A 14 5.01 19.02 -7.70
C GLN A 14 5.35 18.37 -6.35
N LEU A 15 5.80 19.14 -5.37
CA LEU A 15 5.96 18.65 -3.99
C LEU A 15 4.64 18.16 -3.41
N LEU A 16 3.57 18.92 -3.58
CA LEU A 16 2.25 18.55 -3.07
C LEU A 16 1.69 17.30 -3.79
N LEU A 17 1.84 17.25 -5.12
CA LEU A 17 1.46 16.06 -5.90
C LEU A 17 2.32 14.85 -5.53
N GLY A 18 3.60 15.06 -5.27
CA GLY A 18 4.50 14.04 -4.74
C GLY A 18 4.06 13.52 -3.38
N LEU A 19 3.58 14.38 -2.49
CA LEU A 19 3.02 13.99 -1.20
C LEU A 19 1.75 13.16 -1.35
N VAL A 20 0.87 13.49 -2.31
CA VAL A 20 -0.32 12.68 -2.63
C VAL A 20 0.09 11.28 -3.09
N ASN A 21 1.03 11.16 -4.02
CA ASN A 21 1.55 9.86 -4.47
C ASN A 21 2.24 9.11 -3.33
N GLY A 22 3.05 9.82 -2.53
CA GLY A 22 3.72 9.29 -1.36
C GLY A 22 2.75 8.74 -0.30
N SER A 23 1.55 9.31 -0.21
CA SER A 23 0.49 8.80 0.69
C SER A 23 -0.02 7.44 0.25
N PHE A 24 -0.18 7.18 -1.06
CA PHE A 24 -0.48 5.86 -1.59
C PHE A 24 0.67 4.88 -1.35
N TYR A 25 1.90 5.31 -1.60
CA TYR A 25 3.08 4.48 -1.35
C TYR A 25 3.21 4.10 0.13
N ALA A 26 3.05 5.07 1.03
CA ALA A 26 3.11 4.84 2.47
C ALA A 26 2.06 3.83 2.94
N MET A 27 0.84 3.96 2.44
CA MET A 27 -0.27 3.11 2.88
C MET A 27 -0.17 1.68 2.33
N LEU A 28 0.16 1.53 1.04
CA LEU A 28 0.37 0.22 0.43
C LEU A 28 1.58 -0.48 1.02
N SER A 29 2.71 0.23 1.18
CA SER A 29 3.92 -0.33 1.78
C SER A 29 3.73 -0.70 3.24
N LEU A 30 2.91 0.06 3.98
CA LEU A 30 2.54 -0.28 5.36
C LEU A 30 1.85 -1.63 5.45
N GLY A 31 0.83 -1.88 4.60
CA GLY A 31 0.14 -3.17 4.55
C GLY A 31 1.09 -4.32 4.23
N LEU A 32 1.98 -4.11 3.25
CA LEU A 32 3.00 -5.10 2.87
C LEU A 32 4.03 -5.33 3.98
N ALA A 33 4.47 -4.26 4.68
CA ALA A 33 5.42 -4.36 5.79
C ALA A 33 4.83 -5.09 7.01
N VAL A 34 3.54 -4.92 7.28
CA VAL A 34 2.81 -5.65 8.33
C VAL A 34 2.79 -7.15 7.99
N ILE A 35 2.49 -7.52 6.75
CA ILE A 35 2.51 -8.92 6.30
C ILE A 35 3.94 -9.48 6.36
N PHE A 36 4.90 -8.79 5.76
CA PHE A 36 6.28 -9.27 5.69
C PHE A 36 6.92 -9.38 7.07
N GLY A 37 6.70 -8.39 7.94
CA GLY A 37 7.26 -8.37 9.29
C GLY A 37 6.83 -9.55 10.17
N LEU A 38 5.70 -10.19 9.86
CA LEU A 38 5.18 -11.34 10.60
C LEU A 38 5.43 -12.68 9.89
N LEU A 39 5.29 -12.71 8.57
CA LEU A 39 5.27 -13.96 7.82
C LEU A 39 6.58 -14.24 7.07
N ASN A 40 7.44 -13.25 6.92
CA ASN A 40 8.62 -13.30 6.04
C ASN A 40 8.29 -13.75 4.60
N VAL A 41 7.06 -13.54 4.16
CA VAL A 41 6.60 -13.89 2.80
C VAL A 41 6.43 -12.64 1.97
N ILE A 42 7.09 -12.62 0.82
CA ILE A 42 6.91 -11.58 -0.19
C ILE A 42 5.55 -11.80 -0.86
N ASN A 43 4.62 -10.88 -0.65
CA ASN A 43 3.26 -10.99 -1.17
C ASN A 43 3.06 -10.15 -2.44
N PHE A 44 3.29 -10.74 -3.61
CA PHE A 44 3.00 -10.06 -4.89
C PHE A 44 1.50 -9.85 -5.13
N ALA A 45 0.63 -10.67 -4.53
CA ALA A 45 -0.81 -10.49 -4.65
C ALA A 45 -1.33 -9.18 -4.00
N HIS A 46 -0.50 -8.49 -3.21
CA HIS A 46 -0.86 -7.25 -2.55
C HIS A 46 -1.32 -6.15 -3.53
N GLY A 47 -0.67 -6.06 -4.71
CA GLY A 47 -1.09 -5.14 -5.78
C GLY A 47 -2.44 -5.52 -6.41
N ALA A 48 -2.68 -6.82 -6.65
CA ALA A 48 -3.97 -7.28 -7.15
C ALA A 48 -5.10 -7.08 -6.12
N LEU A 49 -4.81 -7.23 -4.83
CA LEU A 49 -5.76 -6.99 -3.74
C LEU A 49 -6.06 -5.49 -3.56
N PHE A 50 -5.10 -4.62 -3.81
CA PHE A 50 -5.32 -3.17 -3.96
C PHE A 50 -6.28 -2.87 -5.11
N MET A 51 -6.04 -3.46 -6.28
CA MET A 51 -6.94 -3.34 -7.43
C MET A 51 -8.35 -3.83 -7.09
N LEU A 52 -8.48 -4.99 -6.44
CA LEU A 52 -9.78 -5.52 -6.02
C LEU A 52 -10.52 -4.58 -5.06
N GLY A 53 -9.81 -3.85 -4.20
CA GLY A 53 -10.40 -2.82 -3.35
C GLY A 53 -11.08 -1.71 -4.16
N ALA A 54 -10.41 -1.23 -5.20
CA ALA A 54 -10.96 -0.24 -6.13
C ALA A 54 -12.14 -0.80 -6.94
N VAL A 55 -11.99 -2.02 -7.47
CA VAL A 55 -13.04 -2.71 -8.25
C VAL A 55 -14.29 -2.93 -7.42
N LEU A 56 -14.15 -3.43 -6.20
CA LEU A 56 -15.29 -3.67 -5.31
C LEU A 56 -16.01 -2.37 -4.96
N THR A 57 -15.27 -1.27 -4.82
CA THR A 57 -15.84 0.07 -4.61
C THR A 57 -16.66 0.51 -5.81
N TRP A 58 -16.13 0.32 -7.02
CA TRP A 58 -16.84 0.62 -8.25
C TRP A 58 -18.09 -0.27 -8.41
N MET A 59 -17.99 -1.56 -8.14
CA MET A 59 -19.11 -2.50 -8.19
C MET A 59 -20.21 -2.13 -7.17
N GLY A 60 -19.82 -1.81 -5.94
CA GLY A 60 -20.74 -1.40 -4.89
C GLY A 60 -21.55 -0.15 -5.28
N PHE A 61 -20.88 0.82 -5.88
CA PHE A 61 -21.54 2.03 -6.38
C PHE A 61 -22.40 1.74 -7.63
N SER A 62 -21.84 1.08 -8.64
CA SER A 62 -22.47 0.91 -9.95
C SER A 62 -23.64 -0.07 -9.95
N TYR A 63 -23.59 -1.14 -9.16
CA TYR A 63 -24.62 -2.18 -9.14
C TYR A 63 -25.57 -2.08 -7.95
N LEU A 64 -25.08 -1.61 -6.80
CA LEU A 64 -25.84 -1.59 -5.55
C LEU A 64 -26.18 -0.18 -5.06
N GLY A 65 -25.66 0.87 -5.70
CA GLY A 65 -25.84 2.25 -5.26
C GLY A 65 -25.21 2.57 -3.90
N VAL A 66 -24.26 1.76 -3.44
CA VAL A 66 -23.62 1.95 -2.15
C VAL A 66 -22.73 3.19 -2.20
N PRO A 67 -22.89 4.17 -1.28
CA PRO A 67 -22.11 5.39 -1.31
C PRO A 67 -20.65 5.15 -0.97
N TYR A 68 -19.77 6.02 -1.49
CA TYR A 68 -18.31 5.96 -1.28
C TYR A 68 -17.91 5.76 0.18
N TRP A 69 -18.55 6.50 1.10
CA TRP A 69 -18.23 6.44 2.53
C TRP A 69 -18.48 5.08 3.16
N ALA A 70 -19.50 4.38 2.72
CA ALA A 70 -19.75 3.00 3.14
C ALA A 70 -18.71 2.04 2.53
N MET A 71 -18.33 2.24 1.25
CA MET A 71 -17.31 1.43 0.60
C MET A 71 -15.92 1.60 1.20
N LEU A 72 -15.63 2.74 1.84
CA LEU A 72 -14.40 2.99 2.60
C LEU A 72 -14.20 1.97 3.75
N VAL A 73 -15.29 1.38 4.24
CA VAL A 73 -15.28 0.37 5.29
C VAL A 73 -15.57 -1.03 4.72
N LEU A 74 -16.58 -1.15 3.88
CA LEU A 74 -17.04 -2.44 3.38
C LEU A 74 -16.03 -3.11 2.46
N SER A 75 -15.39 -2.36 1.56
CA SER A 75 -14.40 -2.91 0.64
C SER A 75 -13.16 -3.45 1.37
N PRO A 76 -12.50 -2.71 2.28
CA PRO A 76 -11.40 -3.25 3.07
C PRO A 76 -11.77 -4.47 3.91
N LEU A 77 -12.96 -4.50 4.49
CA LEU A 77 -13.44 -5.66 5.27
C LEU A 77 -13.65 -6.88 4.37
N ALA A 78 -14.29 -6.72 3.22
CA ALA A 78 -14.55 -7.83 2.30
C ALA A 78 -13.24 -8.39 1.71
N ILE A 79 -12.32 -7.51 1.27
CA ILE A 79 -11.04 -7.94 0.71
C ILE A 79 -10.11 -8.44 1.81
N GLY A 80 -10.15 -7.89 3.02
CA GLY A 80 -9.46 -8.42 4.18
C GLY A 80 -9.92 -9.83 4.53
N LEU A 81 -11.23 -10.10 4.47
CA LEU A 81 -11.78 -11.45 4.63
C LEU A 81 -11.33 -12.39 3.51
N LEU A 82 -11.30 -11.92 2.26
CA LEU A 82 -10.70 -12.67 1.15
C LEU A 82 -9.22 -12.99 1.43
N GLY A 83 -8.48 -12.05 1.99
CA GLY A 83 -7.10 -12.27 2.46
C GLY A 83 -7.03 -13.39 3.50
N VAL A 84 -7.90 -13.39 4.49
CA VAL A 84 -8.01 -14.49 5.48
C VAL A 84 -8.26 -15.83 4.80
N VAL A 85 -9.12 -15.88 3.79
CA VAL A 85 -9.39 -17.11 3.01
C VAL A 85 -8.13 -17.53 2.25
N ILE A 86 -7.46 -16.63 1.54
CA ILE A 86 -6.22 -16.92 0.80
C ILE A 86 -5.14 -17.45 1.75
N GLU A 87 -4.98 -16.84 2.91
CA GLU A 87 -3.99 -17.29 3.90
C GLU A 87 -4.30 -18.72 4.37
N ARG A 88 -5.52 -19.00 4.78
CA ARG A 88 -5.90 -20.30 5.32
C ARG A 88 -5.90 -21.43 4.30
N THR A 89 -6.22 -21.13 3.05
CA THR A 89 -6.36 -22.14 1.99
C THR A 89 -5.11 -22.35 1.18
N LEU A 90 -4.23 -21.32 1.07
CA LEU A 90 -3.07 -21.35 0.21
C LEU A 90 -1.75 -21.12 0.96
N LEU A 91 -1.59 -19.95 1.61
CA LEU A 91 -0.31 -19.53 2.19
C LEU A 91 0.12 -20.39 3.37
N ARG A 92 -0.81 -20.82 4.21
CA ARG A 92 -0.54 -21.63 5.39
C ARG A 92 0.26 -22.91 5.08
N PHE A 93 0.07 -23.49 3.92
CA PHE A 93 0.74 -24.74 3.54
C PHE A 93 2.18 -24.53 3.11
N ILE A 94 2.58 -23.30 2.74
CA ILE A 94 3.89 -22.99 2.21
C ILE A 94 4.84 -22.32 3.21
N TYR A 95 4.38 -21.93 4.42
CA TYR A 95 5.22 -21.24 5.41
C TYR A 95 6.49 -22.02 5.83
N LYS A 96 6.47 -23.34 5.67
CA LYS A 96 7.60 -24.22 6.00
C LYS A 96 8.50 -24.50 4.80
N LEU A 97 8.14 -24.03 3.61
CA LEU A 97 8.87 -24.20 2.37
C LEU A 97 9.80 -23.02 2.14
N ASP A 98 10.64 -23.11 1.12
CA ASP A 98 11.49 -22.01 0.70
C ASP A 98 10.66 -20.76 0.30
N HIS A 99 11.20 -19.57 0.57
CA HIS A 99 10.55 -18.29 0.27
C HIS A 99 10.12 -18.13 -1.20
N LEU A 100 10.79 -18.83 -2.12
CA LEU A 100 10.43 -18.84 -3.55
C LEU A 100 9.02 -19.40 -3.80
N TYR A 101 8.58 -20.40 -3.02
CA TYR A 101 7.22 -20.94 -3.18
C TYR A 101 6.16 -19.90 -2.81
N GLY A 102 6.42 -19.09 -1.79
CA GLY A 102 5.54 -17.98 -1.42
C GLY A 102 5.42 -16.92 -2.52
N LEU A 103 6.54 -16.56 -3.11
CA LEU A 103 6.62 -15.63 -4.22
C LEU A 103 5.85 -16.16 -5.44
N LEU A 104 6.09 -17.42 -5.86
CA LEU A 104 5.40 -18.02 -7.00
C LEU A 104 3.91 -18.18 -6.77
N LEU A 105 3.49 -18.58 -5.56
CA LEU A 105 2.08 -18.71 -5.21
C LEU A 105 1.36 -17.35 -5.28
N THR A 106 1.93 -16.31 -4.67
CA THR A 106 1.32 -14.98 -4.65
C THR A 106 1.31 -14.34 -6.03
N LEU A 107 2.31 -14.61 -6.87
CA LEU A 107 2.30 -14.24 -8.29
C LEU A 107 1.19 -14.97 -9.05
N GLY A 108 1.02 -16.27 -8.82
CA GLY A 108 -0.08 -17.04 -9.41
C GLY A 108 -1.47 -16.49 -9.02
N VAL A 109 -1.65 -16.15 -7.74
CA VAL A 109 -2.88 -15.50 -7.25
C VAL A 109 -3.12 -14.17 -7.97
N THR A 110 -2.06 -13.35 -8.14
CA THR A 110 -2.12 -12.09 -8.89
C THR A 110 -2.65 -12.31 -10.31
N LEU A 111 -2.03 -13.24 -11.04
CA LEU A 111 -2.40 -13.52 -12.43
C LEU A 111 -3.84 -14.04 -12.56
N VAL A 112 -4.31 -14.84 -11.61
CA VAL A 112 -5.70 -15.30 -11.57
C VAL A 112 -6.64 -14.13 -11.34
N ILE A 113 -6.39 -13.27 -10.36
CA ILE A 113 -7.23 -12.10 -10.05
C ILE A 113 -7.28 -11.15 -11.26
N GLU A 114 -6.13 -10.80 -11.83
CA GLU A 114 -6.04 -9.92 -13.00
C GLU A 114 -6.70 -10.55 -14.24
N GLY A 115 -6.53 -11.86 -14.43
CA GLY A 115 -7.14 -12.62 -15.53
C GLY A 115 -8.67 -12.63 -15.43
N VAL A 116 -9.22 -12.90 -14.25
CA VAL A 116 -10.66 -12.86 -13.99
C VAL A 116 -11.22 -11.45 -14.23
N PHE A 117 -10.56 -10.42 -13.69
CA PHE A 117 -10.98 -9.04 -13.94
C PHE A 117 -10.99 -8.71 -15.44
N ARG A 118 -9.94 -9.06 -16.15
CA ARG A 118 -9.81 -8.82 -17.60
C ARG A 118 -10.87 -9.58 -18.40
N ALA A 119 -11.20 -10.80 -18.01
CA ALA A 119 -12.21 -11.59 -18.67
C ALA A 119 -13.63 -11.01 -18.52
N ILE A 120 -13.93 -10.38 -17.37
CA ILE A 120 -15.26 -9.84 -17.06
C ILE A 120 -15.40 -8.39 -17.56
N TYR A 121 -14.39 -7.53 -17.33
CA TYR A 121 -14.47 -6.09 -17.58
C TYR A 121 -13.60 -5.60 -18.75
N GLY A 122 -12.80 -6.50 -19.33
CA GLY A 122 -11.87 -6.15 -20.42
C GLY A 122 -10.62 -5.43 -19.91
N VAL A 123 -9.94 -4.77 -20.84
CA VAL A 123 -8.69 -4.02 -20.55
C VAL A 123 -8.92 -2.52 -20.41
N SER A 124 -10.08 -2.04 -20.85
CA SER A 124 -10.47 -0.63 -20.72
C SER A 124 -10.70 -0.31 -19.25
N GLY A 125 -10.15 0.80 -18.76
CA GLY A 125 -10.34 1.15 -17.36
C GLY A 125 -11.79 1.52 -17.04
N LEU A 126 -12.20 1.24 -15.80
CA LEU A 126 -13.50 1.60 -15.24
C LEU A 126 -13.41 2.99 -14.59
N PRO A 127 -14.22 3.97 -15.04
CA PRO A 127 -14.21 5.29 -14.41
C PRO A 127 -14.97 5.26 -13.08
N TYR A 128 -14.46 5.95 -12.07
CA TYR A 128 -15.14 6.17 -10.80
C TYR A 128 -15.13 7.67 -10.48
N ASN A 129 -16.31 8.23 -10.20
CA ASN A 129 -16.45 9.66 -9.95
C ASN A 129 -16.08 10.03 -8.52
N THR A 130 -15.55 11.24 -8.35
CA THR A 130 -15.29 11.81 -7.03
C THR A 130 -16.60 11.97 -6.27
N PRO A 131 -16.68 11.60 -4.97
CA PRO A 131 -17.86 11.77 -4.14
C PRO A 131 -18.27 13.24 -4.07
N ASP A 132 -19.59 13.53 -4.04
CA ASP A 132 -20.13 14.90 -4.11
C ASP A 132 -19.57 15.83 -3.02
N LEU A 133 -19.40 15.33 -1.80
CA LEU A 133 -18.82 16.07 -0.67
C LEU A 133 -17.37 16.53 -0.89
N LEU A 134 -16.63 15.85 -1.78
CA LEU A 134 -15.22 16.11 -2.06
C LEU A 134 -15.00 16.66 -3.47
N GLN A 135 -16.07 17.00 -4.17
CA GLN A 135 -16.01 17.69 -5.45
C GLN A 135 -15.48 19.11 -5.27
N GLY A 136 -14.94 19.66 -6.38
CA GLY A 136 -14.34 20.98 -6.38
C GLY A 136 -12.84 20.96 -6.06
N ALA A 137 -12.28 22.12 -5.95
CA ALA A 137 -10.87 22.33 -5.71
C ALA A 137 -10.64 23.60 -4.89
N THR A 138 -9.59 23.58 -4.07
CA THR A 138 -9.15 24.73 -3.27
C THR A 138 -7.99 25.41 -3.97
N ASP A 139 -8.10 26.72 -4.16
CA ASP A 139 -6.99 27.53 -4.68
C ASP A 139 -6.01 27.85 -3.55
N LEU A 140 -4.78 27.37 -3.69
CA LEU A 140 -3.69 27.60 -2.75
C LEU A 140 -2.82 28.78 -3.17
N GLY A 141 -3.20 29.52 -4.22
CA GLY A 141 -2.44 30.65 -4.77
C GLY A 141 -1.28 30.24 -5.68
N PHE A 142 -0.66 29.08 -5.48
CA PHE A 142 0.37 28.52 -6.33
C PHE A 142 -0.12 27.33 -7.19
N MET A 143 -1.20 26.70 -6.79
CA MET A 143 -1.91 25.67 -7.56
C MET A 143 -3.36 25.53 -7.11
N VAL A 144 -4.18 24.99 -8.00
CA VAL A 144 -5.55 24.55 -7.68
C VAL A 144 -5.50 23.07 -7.30
N LEU A 145 -5.73 22.76 -6.02
CA LEU A 145 -5.71 21.39 -5.50
C LEU A 145 -7.12 20.81 -5.46
N PRO A 146 -7.41 19.71 -6.17
CA PRO A 146 -8.67 18.98 -5.99
C PRO A 146 -8.87 18.55 -4.54
N ASN A 147 -10.03 18.85 -3.96
CA ASN A 147 -10.35 18.55 -2.56
C ASN A 147 -10.19 17.07 -2.23
N TYR A 148 -10.52 16.21 -3.18
CA TYR A 148 -10.35 14.77 -3.04
C TYR A 148 -8.88 14.36 -2.80
N ARG A 149 -7.92 15.00 -3.46
CA ARG A 149 -6.48 14.71 -3.23
C ARG A 149 -6.02 15.10 -1.83
N ALA A 150 -6.53 16.20 -1.29
CA ALA A 150 -6.28 16.57 0.10
C ALA A 150 -6.87 15.52 1.07
N TRP A 151 -8.09 15.06 0.78
CA TRP A 151 -8.72 13.97 1.54
C TRP A 151 -7.89 12.68 1.53
N VAL A 152 -7.37 12.27 0.37
CA VAL A 152 -6.50 11.09 0.25
C VAL A 152 -5.30 11.19 1.20
N VAL A 153 -4.62 12.33 1.25
CA VAL A 153 -3.47 12.54 2.15
C VAL A 153 -3.90 12.40 3.60
N VAL A 154 -4.97 13.09 4.00
CA VAL A 154 -5.46 13.05 5.40
C VAL A 154 -5.88 11.64 5.80
N ALA A 155 -6.67 10.96 4.97
CA ALA A 155 -7.15 9.61 5.24
C ALA A 155 -5.99 8.60 5.31
N SER A 156 -5.04 8.67 4.38
CA SER A 156 -3.85 7.82 4.37
C SER A 156 -3.00 8.02 5.62
N LEU A 157 -2.71 9.27 5.98
CA LEU A 157 -1.92 9.58 7.18
C LEU A 157 -2.63 9.14 8.47
N ALA A 158 -3.96 9.33 8.55
CA ALA A 158 -4.75 8.88 9.69
C ALA A 158 -4.68 7.36 9.87
N VAL A 159 -4.83 6.59 8.78
CA VAL A 159 -4.74 5.12 8.81
C VAL A 159 -3.30 4.68 9.09
N CYS A 160 -2.29 5.33 8.50
CA CYS A 160 -0.88 5.05 8.79
C CYS A 160 -0.56 5.27 10.27
N PHE A 161 -1.02 6.39 10.84
CA PHE A 161 -0.82 6.69 12.26
C PHE A 161 -1.55 5.70 13.16
N ALA A 162 -2.82 5.39 12.86
CA ALA A 162 -3.60 4.43 13.63
C ALA A 162 -2.96 3.04 13.62
N THR A 163 -2.48 2.57 12.46
CA THR A 163 -1.79 1.29 12.33
C THR A 163 -0.46 1.29 13.07
N TRP A 164 0.34 2.34 12.92
CA TRP A 164 1.59 2.50 13.67
C TRP A 164 1.33 2.47 15.18
N PHE A 165 0.36 3.24 15.66
CA PHE A 165 0.00 3.27 17.08
C PHE A 165 -0.47 1.90 17.57
N MET A 166 -1.32 1.22 16.81
CA MET A 166 -1.84 -0.11 17.13
C MET A 166 -0.70 -1.13 17.29
N ILE A 167 0.28 -1.12 16.38
CA ILE A 167 1.36 -2.13 16.39
C ILE A 167 2.52 -1.73 17.30
N GLU A 168 2.90 -0.45 17.40
CA GLU A 168 4.03 -0.04 18.22
C GLU A 168 3.67 0.20 19.69
N LYS A 169 2.42 0.62 19.97
CA LYS A 169 2.02 1.09 21.31
C LYS A 169 1.03 0.18 22.02
N THR A 170 0.57 -0.92 21.40
CA THR A 170 -0.38 -1.84 22.04
C THR A 170 0.19 -3.23 22.27
N LYS A 171 -0.51 -4.01 23.12
CA LYS A 171 -0.15 -5.41 23.40
C LYS A 171 -0.19 -6.30 22.16
N LEU A 172 -1.05 -5.97 21.17
CA LEU A 172 -1.11 -6.69 19.91
C LEU A 172 0.24 -6.73 19.21
N GLY A 173 0.89 -5.57 19.07
CA GLY A 173 2.20 -5.51 18.44
C GLY A 173 3.30 -6.24 19.24
N ALA A 174 3.20 -6.26 20.57
CA ALA A 174 4.12 -7.04 21.40
C ALA A 174 3.97 -8.54 21.13
N TYR A 175 2.73 -9.06 21.07
CA TYR A 175 2.46 -10.45 20.71
C TYR A 175 2.89 -10.79 19.28
N LEU A 176 2.70 -9.86 18.34
CA LEU A 176 3.15 -10.04 16.96
C LEU A 176 4.67 -10.21 16.89
N ARG A 177 5.44 -9.33 17.52
CA ARG A 177 6.90 -9.41 17.57
C ARG A 177 7.39 -10.67 18.27
N ALA A 178 6.82 -11.01 19.42
CA ALA A 178 7.17 -12.23 20.13
C ALA A 178 6.84 -13.50 19.32
N GLY A 179 5.71 -13.49 18.60
CA GLY A 179 5.29 -14.60 17.74
C GLY A 179 6.21 -14.84 16.53
N THR A 180 6.90 -13.80 16.04
CA THR A 180 7.90 -13.96 14.97
C THR A 180 9.22 -14.53 15.48
N GLU A 181 9.60 -14.22 16.72
CA GLU A 181 10.85 -14.71 17.31
C GLU A 181 10.73 -16.17 17.80
N ASN A 182 9.70 -16.45 18.59
CA ASN A 182 9.47 -17.79 19.14
C ASN A 182 7.97 -18.14 19.22
N PRO A 183 7.36 -18.65 18.13
CA PRO A 183 5.95 -19.00 18.10
C PRO A 183 5.53 -19.99 19.17
N LYS A 184 6.36 -21.03 19.44
CA LYS A 184 6.07 -22.07 20.42
C LYS A 184 6.01 -21.53 21.84
N LEU A 185 6.89 -20.58 22.17
CA LEU A 185 6.89 -19.95 23.49
C LEU A 185 5.62 -19.10 23.67
N VAL A 186 5.22 -18.36 22.66
CA VAL A 186 4.02 -17.52 22.70
C VAL A 186 2.76 -18.37 22.82
N GLU A 187 2.71 -19.52 22.15
CA GLU A 187 1.62 -20.51 22.27
C GLU A 187 1.55 -21.08 23.70
N ALA A 188 2.69 -21.32 24.35
CA ALA A 188 2.73 -21.79 25.73
C ALA A 188 2.12 -20.77 26.73
N PHE A 189 2.12 -19.48 26.40
CA PHE A 189 1.42 -18.43 27.15
C PHE A 189 -0.08 -18.29 26.77
N GLY A 190 -0.63 -19.22 25.99
CA GLY A 190 -2.06 -19.26 25.64
C GLY A 190 -2.47 -18.39 24.46
N VAL A 191 -1.51 -17.81 23.73
CA VAL A 191 -1.80 -17.00 22.54
C VAL A 191 -1.91 -17.92 21.31
N ASN A 192 -3.02 -17.82 20.57
CA ASN A 192 -3.22 -18.58 19.34
C ASN A 192 -2.44 -17.93 18.19
N VAL A 193 -1.17 -18.33 18.00
CA VAL A 193 -0.28 -17.78 16.97
C VAL A 193 -0.81 -17.99 15.54
N PRO A 194 -1.36 -19.16 15.14
CA PRO A 194 -1.95 -19.33 13.81
C PRO A 194 -3.09 -18.34 13.53
N LEU A 195 -3.98 -18.10 14.49
CA LEU A 195 -5.05 -17.12 14.33
C LEU A 195 -4.49 -15.70 14.20
N MET A 196 -3.49 -15.38 14.99
CA MET A 196 -2.80 -14.07 14.95
C MET A 196 -2.18 -13.81 13.58
N VAL A 197 -1.51 -14.80 12.99
CA VAL A 197 -0.94 -14.77 11.63
C VAL A 197 -2.05 -14.49 10.60
N THR A 198 -3.13 -15.28 10.64
CA THR A 198 -4.27 -15.14 9.73
C THR A 198 -4.89 -13.73 9.80
N LEU A 199 -5.14 -13.23 11.00
CA LEU A 199 -5.75 -11.90 11.20
C LEU A 199 -4.81 -10.78 10.74
N THR A 200 -3.51 -10.92 10.97
CA THR A 200 -2.52 -9.93 10.52
C THR A 200 -2.40 -9.90 9.00
N TYR A 201 -2.42 -11.06 8.34
CA TYR A 201 -2.46 -11.11 6.89
C TYR A 201 -3.72 -10.44 6.34
N GLY A 202 -4.89 -10.79 6.88
CA GLY A 202 -6.16 -10.15 6.50
C GLY A 202 -6.16 -8.64 6.73
N PHE A 203 -5.59 -8.17 7.85
CA PHE A 203 -5.45 -6.75 8.14
C PHE A 203 -4.52 -6.03 7.14
N GLY A 204 -3.35 -6.60 6.83
CA GLY A 204 -2.44 -6.04 5.81
C GLY A 204 -3.10 -5.97 4.43
N VAL A 205 -3.88 -6.99 4.05
CA VAL A 205 -4.69 -7.01 2.82
C VAL A 205 -5.80 -5.95 2.86
N ALA A 206 -6.46 -5.76 4.00
CA ALA A 206 -7.46 -4.71 4.17
C ALA A 206 -6.87 -3.30 3.98
N LEU A 207 -5.64 -3.07 4.43
CA LEU A 207 -4.92 -1.80 4.18
C LEU A 207 -4.67 -1.57 2.67
N ALA A 208 -4.31 -2.63 1.92
CA ALA A 208 -4.18 -2.53 0.47
C ALA A 208 -5.52 -2.17 -0.20
N ALA A 209 -6.60 -2.85 0.21
CA ALA A 209 -7.92 -2.57 -0.32
C ALA A 209 -8.39 -1.15 0.00
N PHE A 210 -8.11 -0.66 1.22
CA PHE A 210 -8.42 0.73 1.60
C PHE A 210 -7.68 1.73 0.71
N ALA A 211 -6.40 1.50 0.42
CA ALA A 211 -5.65 2.29 -0.56
C ALA A 211 -6.31 2.23 -1.94
N GLY A 212 -6.84 1.07 -2.34
CA GLY A 212 -7.59 0.89 -3.57
C GLY A 212 -8.87 1.73 -3.64
N VAL A 213 -9.63 1.79 -2.54
CA VAL A 213 -10.81 2.67 -2.43
C VAL A 213 -10.42 4.13 -2.62
N LEU A 214 -9.36 4.58 -1.95
CA LEU A 214 -8.86 5.95 -2.10
C LEU A 214 -8.32 6.23 -3.52
N ALA A 215 -7.77 5.23 -4.19
CA ALA A 215 -7.22 5.38 -5.53
C ALA A 215 -8.31 5.42 -6.62
N ALA A 216 -9.47 4.82 -6.39
CA ALA A 216 -10.52 4.66 -7.39
C ALA A 216 -10.94 5.97 -8.10
N PRO A 217 -11.14 7.13 -7.41
CA PRO A 217 -11.43 8.40 -8.06
C PRO A 217 -10.23 9.15 -8.65
N VAL A 218 -9.00 8.70 -8.35
CA VAL A 218 -7.75 9.38 -8.77
C VAL A 218 -7.12 8.68 -9.96
N ILE A 219 -7.18 7.34 -9.97
CA ILE A 219 -6.54 6.49 -10.96
C ILE A 219 -7.63 5.66 -11.62
N GLN A 220 -7.59 5.57 -12.94
CA GLN A 220 -8.51 4.71 -13.68
C GLN A 220 -8.35 3.25 -13.24
N ILE A 221 -9.45 2.61 -12.85
CA ILE A 221 -9.44 1.23 -12.37
C ILE A 221 -9.20 0.30 -13.56
N SER A 222 -8.02 -0.29 -13.64
CA SER A 222 -7.60 -1.16 -14.75
C SER A 222 -6.97 -2.45 -14.22
N PRO A 223 -6.90 -3.52 -15.06
CA PRO A 223 -6.29 -4.79 -14.61
C PRO A 223 -4.85 -4.67 -14.15
N LEU A 224 -4.12 -3.70 -14.69
CA LEU A 224 -2.68 -3.52 -14.43
C LEU A 224 -2.38 -2.46 -13.35
N MET A 225 -3.40 -1.80 -12.78
CA MET A 225 -3.16 -0.75 -11.78
C MET A 225 -2.42 -1.26 -10.54
N GLY A 226 -2.70 -2.51 -10.14
CA GLY A 226 -2.01 -3.15 -9.02
C GLY A 226 -0.56 -3.49 -9.34
N GLN A 227 -0.29 -3.98 -10.55
CA GLN A 227 1.04 -4.36 -10.99
C GLN A 227 1.98 -3.15 -11.12
N SER A 228 1.48 -2.02 -11.59
CA SER A 228 2.27 -0.77 -11.68
C SER A 228 2.66 -0.24 -10.29
N MET A 229 1.79 -0.42 -9.29
CA MET A 229 2.04 0.07 -7.93
C MET A 229 2.94 -0.86 -7.12
N ILE A 230 2.78 -2.19 -7.24
CA ILE A 230 3.46 -3.14 -6.36
C ILE A 230 4.99 -3.08 -6.48
N ILE A 231 5.52 -2.80 -7.66
CA ILE A 231 6.97 -2.70 -7.90
C ILE A 231 7.56 -1.53 -7.10
N THR A 232 6.91 -0.36 -7.16
CA THR A 232 7.32 0.84 -6.40
C THR A 232 7.16 0.62 -4.90
N VAL A 233 6.03 0.05 -4.49
CA VAL A 233 5.73 -0.25 -3.08
C VAL A 233 6.73 -1.25 -2.50
N PHE A 234 7.16 -2.24 -3.26
CA PHE A 234 8.20 -3.16 -2.86
C PHE A 234 9.54 -2.44 -2.64
N ALA A 235 9.92 -1.53 -3.54
CA ALA A 235 11.11 -0.70 -3.35
C ALA A 235 11.02 0.15 -2.07
N VAL A 236 9.84 0.75 -1.79
CA VAL A 236 9.59 1.50 -0.54
C VAL A 236 9.82 0.64 0.70
N VAL A 237 9.28 -0.59 0.73
CA VAL A 237 9.43 -1.51 1.87
C VAL A 237 10.89 -1.92 2.05
N VAL A 238 11.61 -2.17 0.97
CA VAL A 238 13.03 -2.55 1.01
C VAL A 238 13.88 -1.37 1.51
N ILE A 239 13.68 -0.17 0.97
CA ILE A 239 14.38 1.04 1.42
C ILE A 239 14.06 1.36 2.88
N GLY A 240 12.77 1.27 3.26
CA GLY A 240 12.32 1.54 4.63
C GLY A 240 12.82 0.51 5.63
N GLY A 241 13.17 -0.68 5.17
CA GLY A 241 13.54 -1.85 5.97
C GLY A 241 12.38 -2.81 6.10
N MET A 242 12.56 -4.03 5.61
CA MET A 242 11.53 -5.07 5.56
C MET A 242 10.95 -5.36 6.96
N GLY A 243 9.63 -5.15 7.10
CA GLY A 243 8.92 -5.31 8.37
C GLY A 243 8.94 -4.08 9.30
N SER A 244 9.61 -2.99 8.92
CA SER A 244 9.58 -1.72 9.66
C SER A 244 8.36 -0.89 9.27
N ILE A 245 7.41 -0.75 10.18
CA ILE A 245 6.17 0.01 9.97
C ILE A 245 6.46 1.50 9.77
N LEU A 246 7.25 2.07 10.70
CA LEU A 246 7.64 3.48 10.62
C LEU A 246 8.52 3.72 9.39
N GLY A 247 9.42 2.78 9.08
CA GLY A 247 10.24 2.82 7.87
C GLY A 247 9.41 2.91 6.61
N SER A 248 8.39 2.06 6.45
CA SER A 248 7.51 2.05 5.28
C SER A 248 6.74 3.37 5.12
N ILE A 249 6.23 3.95 6.22
CA ILE A 249 5.49 5.22 6.18
C ILE A 249 6.43 6.37 5.76
N VAL A 250 7.55 6.54 6.44
CA VAL A 250 8.49 7.64 6.20
C VAL A 250 9.09 7.54 4.80
N THR A 251 9.50 6.32 4.40
CA THR A 251 10.08 6.09 3.07
C THR A 251 9.05 6.30 1.96
N GLY A 252 7.82 5.83 2.15
CA GLY A 252 6.75 6.02 1.17
C GLY A 252 6.46 7.50 0.91
N LEU A 253 6.29 8.29 1.97
CA LEU A 253 6.10 9.74 1.87
C LEU A 253 7.32 10.42 1.26
N GLY A 254 8.52 10.08 1.74
CA GLY A 254 9.77 10.67 1.27
C GLY A 254 10.04 10.39 -0.21
N LEU A 255 9.83 9.16 -0.67
CA LEU A 255 10.00 8.81 -2.08
C LEU A 255 8.97 9.47 -2.99
N GLY A 256 7.72 9.62 -2.52
CA GLY A 256 6.73 10.40 -3.26
C GLY A 256 7.14 11.85 -3.45
N VAL A 257 7.68 12.49 -2.41
CA VAL A 257 8.22 13.86 -2.48
C VAL A 257 9.43 13.93 -3.42
N ILE A 258 10.36 12.98 -3.33
CA ILE A 258 11.54 12.92 -4.22
C ILE A 258 11.11 12.72 -5.69
N GLU A 259 10.15 11.83 -5.94
CA GLU A 259 9.58 11.64 -7.28
C GLU A 259 8.96 12.94 -7.82
N GLY A 260 8.19 13.65 -6.97
CA GLY A 260 7.61 14.95 -7.31
C GLY A 260 8.68 16.01 -7.66
N LEU A 261 9.73 16.10 -6.85
CA LEU A 261 10.88 17.00 -7.15
C LEU A 261 11.61 16.58 -8.43
N THR A 262 11.81 15.28 -8.63
CA THR A 262 12.47 14.77 -9.84
C THR A 262 11.67 15.12 -11.10
N LYS A 263 10.33 15.13 -11.04
CA LYS A 263 9.47 15.58 -12.14
C LYS A 263 9.68 17.03 -12.53
N VAL A 264 10.11 17.87 -11.58
CA VAL A 264 10.41 19.28 -11.84
C VAL A 264 11.72 19.45 -12.62
N PHE A 265 12.79 18.78 -12.16
CA PHE A 265 14.14 18.99 -12.68
C PHE A 265 14.51 18.05 -13.83
N TYR A 266 14.05 16.79 -13.77
CA TYR A 266 14.36 15.76 -14.77
C TYR A 266 13.20 14.78 -14.91
N PRO A 267 12.12 15.14 -15.63
CA PRO A 267 10.88 14.35 -15.71
C PRO A 267 11.08 12.90 -16.16
N GLN A 268 12.04 12.65 -17.06
CA GLN A 268 12.32 11.32 -17.63
C GLN A 268 12.86 10.34 -16.58
N ALA A 269 13.51 10.83 -15.51
CA ALA A 269 14.05 9.98 -14.45
C ALA A 269 13.07 9.77 -13.29
N SER A 270 11.90 10.43 -13.30
CA SER A 270 10.97 10.40 -12.15
C SER A 270 10.51 9.01 -11.76
N ALA A 271 10.26 8.13 -12.72
CA ALA A 271 9.90 6.74 -12.44
C ALA A 271 11.10 5.87 -12.02
N THR A 272 12.31 6.25 -12.38
CA THR A 272 13.53 5.47 -12.14
C THR A 272 14.24 5.86 -10.84
N VAL A 273 14.03 7.09 -10.36
CA VAL A 273 14.74 7.62 -9.19
C VAL A 273 14.52 6.76 -7.92
N VAL A 274 13.34 6.19 -7.76
CA VAL A 274 13.00 5.30 -6.63
C VAL A 274 13.93 4.07 -6.61
N PHE A 275 14.19 3.47 -7.77
CA PHE A 275 15.05 2.30 -7.89
C PHE A 275 16.54 2.66 -7.74
N VAL A 276 16.97 3.83 -8.20
CA VAL A 276 18.33 4.33 -7.97
C VAL A 276 18.56 4.50 -6.46
N ILE A 277 17.63 5.13 -5.75
CA ILE A 277 17.71 5.28 -4.29
C ILE A 277 17.72 3.92 -3.60
N MET A 278 16.90 2.96 -4.07
CA MET A 278 16.89 1.59 -3.53
C MET A 278 18.27 0.95 -3.62
N VAL A 279 18.92 1.01 -4.77
CA VAL A 279 20.27 0.46 -4.96
C VAL A 279 21.26 1.15 -4.03
N LEU A 280 21.25 2.48 -3.95
CA LEU A 280 22.15 3.23 -3.09
C LEU A 280 21.96 2.89 -1.60
N VAL A 281 20.70 2.80 -1.16
CA VAL A 281 20.40 2.43 0.24
C VAL A 281 20.85 1.01 0.55
N LEU A 282 20.61 0.05 -0.34
CA LEU A 282 21.02 -1.35 -0.13
C LEU A 282 22.54 -1.52 -0.12
N LEU A 283 23.27 -0.72 -0.89
CA LEU A 283 24.74 -0.73 -0.86
C LEU A 283 25.31 -0.20 0.47
N VAL A 284 24.64 0.79 1.09
CA VAL A 284 25.13 1.41 2.34
C VAL A 284 24.53 0.71 3.57
N ARG A 285 23.25 0.32 3.50
CA ARG A 285 22.49 -0.36 4.58
C ARG A 285 21.63 -1.49 4.01
N PRO A 286 22.17 -2.72 3.92
CA PRO A 286 21.44 -3.87 3.38
C PRO A 286 20.13 -4.20 4.10
N ALA A 287 20.02 -3.82 5.39
CA ALA A 287 18.79 -3.99 6.18
C ALA A 287 17.72 -2.91 5.89
N GLY A 288 18.03 -1.91 5.06
CA GLY A 288 17.18 -0.72 4.86
C GLY A 288 17.41 0.36 5.94
N LEU A 289 16.78 1.52 5.76
CA LEU A 289 17.03 2.70 6.62
C LEU A 289 16.61 2.49 8.09
N PHE A 290 15.54 1.74 8.32
CA PHE A 290 14.96 1.46 9.64
C PHE A 290 14.93 -0.05 9.95
N GLY A 291 15.59 -0.88 9.15
CA GLY A 291 15.73 -2.30 9.39
C GLY A 291 16.67 -2.58 10.57
N LYS A 292 16.45 -3.69 11.28
CA LYS A 292 17.36 -4.18 12.31
C LYS A 292 18.41 -5.05 11.64
N GLU A 293 19.67 -4.74 11.83
CA GLU A 293 20.76 -5.67 11.51
C GLU A 293 20.64 -6.90 12.42
N LYS A 294 20.59 -8.09 11.82
CA LYS A 294 20.58 -9.37 12.55
C LYS A 294 21.98 -9.81 12.83
#